data_cc762d80eb4c538de81b7004ddc29d28
#
_entry.id   cc762d80eb4c538de81b7004ddc29d28
#
_cell.length_a   1.000
_cell.length_b   1.000
_cell.length_c   1.000
_cell.angle_alpha   90.00
_cell.angle_beta   90.00
_cell.angle_gamma   90.00
#
_symmetry.space_group_name_H-M   'P 1'
#
loop_
_entity.id
_entity.type
_entity.pdbx_description
1 polymer ?
#
loop_
_entity_poly.entity_id
_entity_poly.type
_entity_poly.pdbx_seq_one_letter_code
_entity_poly.pdbx_strand_id
1 'polypeptide(L)'
;MVKFHNPIGMRMVKSSLAVFICLIIGWLRTPASLPFYSAIAAVLCMQKDVEQSKTVSVNRIIGTFIGGIYGTVVSILMNYLFTEMHIILQYLIISLAIIPLIYVTIKIDRPGSSYIGCVVFFCIVLVHSDGNQLSFAIERMIDTLIGIGTSLLVNINIHPQKITHAEEKAMEKIEQLEYYIFTQLREKIRS
;
A
#
# COMPACT_ATOMS: atom_id res chain seq x y z
N MET A 1 30.98 -22.20 -6.11
CA MET A 1 30.70 -20.76 -5.88
C MET A 1 29.25 -20.65 -5.39
N VAL A 2 29.05 -20.44 -4.11
CA VAL A 2 27.71 -20.20 -3.52
C VAL A 2 27.33 -18.77 -3.90
N LYS A 3 26.37 -18.58 -4.83
CA LYS A 3 25.77 -17.28 -5.08
C LYS A 3 25.05 -16.87 -3.80
N PHE A 4 25.60 -15.95 -3.04
CA PHE A 4 24.89 -15.24 -1.99
C PHE A 4 23.77 -14.45 -2.69
N HIS A 5 22.60 -15.03 -2.72
CA HIS A 5 21.40 -14.34 -3.14
C HIS A 5 21.09 -13.33 -2.03
N ASN A 6 21.23 -12.04 -2.32
CA ASN A 6 20.88 -10.99 -1.36
C ASN A 6 19.44 -11.23 -0.88
N PRO A 7 19.20 -11.61 0.38
CA PRO A 7 17.88 -11.98 0.88
C PRO A 7 16.92 -10.77 0.90
N ILE A 8 17.45 -9.55 0.84
CA ILE A 8 16.68 -8.30 0.87
C ILE A 8 16.57 -7.74 -0.55
N GLY A 9 15.41 -7.94 -1.15
CA GLY A 9 15.09 -7.37 -2.46
C GLY A 9 14.77 -5.86 -2.37
N MET A 10 15.09 -5.10 -3.42
CA MET A 10 14.83 -3.65 -3.51
C MET A 10 13.37 -3.28 -3.23
N ARG A 11 12.41 -4.14 -3.60
CA ARG A 11 10.99 -3.95 -3.28
C ARG A 11 10.73 -3.92 -1.77
N MET A 12 11.44 -4.75 -0.99
CA MET A 12 11.27 -4.78 0.47
C MET A 12 11.72 -3.47 1.11
N VAL A 13 12.87 -2.93 0.68
CA VAL A 13 13.40 -1.65 1.17
C VAL A 13 12.45 -0.50 0.81
N LYS A 14 11.97 -0.45 -0.44
CA LYS A 14 10.99 0.55 -0.88
C LYS A 14 9.69 0.48 -0.09
N SER A 15 9.18 -0.72 0.15
CA SER A 15 7.95 -0.91 0.93
C SER A 15 8.13 -0.47 2.38
N SER A 16 9.25 -0.80 3.01
CA SER A 16 9.56 -0.36 4.38
C SER A 16 9.65 1.16 4.47
N LEU A 17 10.33 1.82 3.51
CA LEU A 17 10.42 3.27 3.47
C LEU A 17 9.05 3.93 3.26
N ALA A 18 8.24 3.40 2.34
CA ALA A 18 6.89 3.93 2.09
C ALA A 18 5.98 3.80 3.33
N VAL A 19 6.05 2.67 4.03
CA VAL A 19 5.33 2.46 5.29
C VAL A 19 5.80 3.47 6.35
N PHE A 20 7.10 3.65 6.51
CA PHE A 20 7.65 4.61 7.49
C PHE A 20 7.14 6.03 7.24
N ILE A 21 7.14 6.48 5.98
CA ILE A 21 6.59 7.79 5.60
C ILE A 21 5.09 7.88 5.92
N CYS A 22 4.30 6.83 5.63
CA CYS A 22 2.87 6.78 5.96
C CYS A 22 2.63 6.89 7.46
N LEU A 23 3.44 6.23 8.30
CA LEU A 23 3.34 6.30 9.75
C LEU A 23 3.61 7.72 10.27
N ILE A 24 4.62 8.40 9.73
CA ILE A 24 4.92 9.80 10.08
C ILE A 24 3.77 10.71 9.66
N ILE A 25 3.26 10.60 8.44
CA ILE A 25 2.13 11.42 7.96
C ILE A 25 0.89 11.20 8.84
N GLY A 26 0.60 9.94 9.19
CA GLY A 26 -0.53 9.61 10.07
C GLY A 26 -0.38 10.21 11.46
N TRP A 27 0.81 10.13 12.05
CA TRP A 27 1.10 10.74 13.35
C TRP A 27 0.94 12.26 13.35
N LEU A 28 1.37 12.92 12.28
CA LEU A 28 1.23 14.38 12.14
C LEU A 28 -0.22 14.82 11.92
N ARG A 29 -1.03 13.98 11.24
CA ARG A 29 -2.43 14.31 10.91
C ARG A 29 -3.37 14.16 12.09
N THR A 30 -3.30 13.04 12.75
CA THR A 30 -4.16 12.70 13.88
C THR A 30 -3.41 11.77 14.85
N PRO A 31 -2.85 12.28 15.95
CA PRO A 31 -2.08 11.45 16.89
C PRO A 31 -2.88 10.28 17.50
N ALA A 32 -4.20 10.36 17.50
CA ALA A 32 -5.11 9.32 18.01
C ALA A 32 -5.52 8.30 16.96
N SER A 33 -5.31 8.54 15.65
CA SER A 33 -5.67 7.59 14.58
C SER A 33 -4.49 6.71 14.22
N LEU A 34 -4.73 5.41 14.13
CA LEU A 34 -3.73 4.47 13.65
C LEU A 34 -3.60 4.61 12.13
N PRO A 35 -2.41 4.93 11.58
CA PRO A 35 -2.17 5.05 10.13
C PRO A 35 -2.09 3.67 9.45
N PHE A 36 -2.89 2.74 9.94
CA PHE A 36 -2.92 1.34 9.52
C PHE A 36 -3.30 1.18 8.04
N TYR A 37 -4.29 1.93 7.60
CA TYR A 37 -4.84 1.80 6.25
C TYR A 37 -3.93 2.43 5.19
N SER A 38 -3.26 3.51 5.53
CA SER A 38 -2.25 4.11 4.65
C SER A 38 -1.01 3.21 4.52
N ALA A 39 -0.57 2.59 5.61
CA ALA A 39 0.53 1.63 5.60
C ALA A 39 0.21 0.39 4.74
N ILE A 40 -0.97 -0.21 4.90
CA ILE A 40 -1.42 -1.32 4.04
C ILE A 40 -1.50 -0.89 2.58
N ALA A 41 -2.04 0.30 2.31
CA ALA A 41 -2.13 0.82 0.95
C ALA A 41 -0.74 0.96 0.32
N ALA A 42 0.23 1.49 1.06
CA ALA A 42 1.61 1.64 0.60
C ALA A 42 2.26 0.29 0.24
N VAL A 43 2.12 -0.73 1.09
CA VAL A 43 2.69 -2.07 0.83
C VAL A 43 2.05 -2.72 -0.40
N LEU A 44 0.72 -2.70 -0.50
CA LEU A 44 0.01 -3.39 -1.59
C LEU A 44 0.18 -2.68 -2.95
N CYS A 45 0.34 -1.35 -2.96
CA CYS A 45 0.58 -0.60 -4.19
C CYS A 45 2.05 -0.61 -4.63
N MET A 46 2.98 -1.04 -3.76
CA MET A 46 4.38 -1.19 -4.11
C MET A 46 4.59 -2.46 -4.95
N GLN A 47 4.72 -2.30 -6.26
CA GLN A 47 4.99 -3.38 -7.20
C GLN A 47 6.43 -3.30 -7.74
N LYS A 48 6.86 -4.34 -8.48
CA LYS A 48 8.20 -4.38 -9.10
C LYS A 48 8.39 -3.22 -10.07
N ASP A 49 7.35 -2.96 -10.88
CA ASP A 49 7.35 -1.96 -11.93
C ASP A 49 6.37 -0.83 -11.61
N VAL A 50 6.67 0.37 -12.11
CA VAL A 50 5.83 1.56 -11.93
C VAL A 50 4.45 1.39 -12.59
N GLU A 51 4.40 0.74 -13.76
CA GLU A 51 3.14 0.49 -14.48
C GLU A 51 2.21 -0.45 -13.70
N GLN A 52 2.75 -1.51 -13.11
CA GLN A 52 1.98 -2.40 -12.24
C GLN A 52 1.52 -1.67 -10.98
N SER A 53 2.39 -0.83 -10.39
CA SER A 53 2.04 0.00 -9.23
C SER A 53 0.87 0.94 -9.54
N LYS A 54 0.86 1.57 -10.72
CA LYS A 54 -0.25 2.43 -11.16
C LYS A 54 -1.56 1.63 -11.31
N THR A 55 -1.50 0.47 -11.96
CA THR A 55 -2.68 -0.38 -12.17
C THR A 55 -3.29 -0.83 -10.84
N VAL A 56 -2.46 -1.32 -9.91
CA VAL A 56 -2.90 -1.73 -8.57
C VAL A 56 -3.45 -0.54 -7.80
N SER A 57 -2.82 0.63 -7.90
CA SER A 57 -3.26 1.88 -7.26
C SER A 57 -4.63 2.32 -7.75
N VAL A 58 -4.87 2.31 -9.06
CA VAL A 58 -6.18 2.65 -9.65
C VAL A 58 -7.26 1.69 -9.19
N ASN A 59 -7.00 0.39 -9.23
CA ASN A 59 -7.95 -0.62 -8.74
C ASN A 59 -8.25 -0.42 -7.25
N ARG A 60 -7.25 -0.02 -6.45
CA ARG A 60 -7.43 0.27 -5.03
C ARG A 60 -8.29 1.51 -4.80
N ILE A 61 -8.06 2.59 -5.54
CA ILE A 61 -8.90 3.79 -5.47
C ILE A 61 -10.36 3.42 -5.79
N ILE A 62 -10.59 2.80 -6.93
CA ILE A 62 -11.94 2.44 -7.38
C ILE A 62 -12.64 1.52 -6.36
N GLY A 63 -11.96 0.47 -5.91
CA GLY A 63 -12.51 -0.45 -4.91
C GLY A 63 -12.84 0.23 -3.59
N THR A 64 -11.95 1.13 -3.10
CA THR A 64 -12.19 1.88 -1.86
C THR A 64 -13.39 2.82 -1.98
N PHE A 65 -13.56 3.52 -3.10
CA PHE A 65 -14.72 4.39 -3.32
C PHE A 65 -16.01 3.60 -3.44
N ILE A 66 -16.05 2.57 -4.27
CA ILE A 66 -17.25 1.74 -4.43
C ILE A 66 -17.61 1.03 -3.12
N GLY A 67 -16.64 0.38 -2.46
CA GLY A 67 -16.85 -0.29 -1.19
C GLY A 67 -17.23 0.67 -0.07
N GLY A 68 -16.66 1.88 -0.06
CA GLY A 68 -16.96 2.94 0.90
C GLY A 68 -18.39 3.45 0.78
N ILE A 69 -18.79 3.87 -0.41
CA ILE A 69 -20.14 4.40 -0.65
C ILE A 69 -21.18 3.31 -0.42
N TYR A 70 -20.99 2.14 -1.04
CA TYR A 70 -21.94 1.04 -0.93
C TYR A 70 -22.03 0.49 0.50
N GLY A 71 -20.90 0.33 1.18
CA GLY A 71 -20.86 -0.12 2.56
C GLY A 71 -21.57 0.84 3.52
N THR A 72 -21.38 2.15 3.33
CA THR A 72 -22.09 3.16 4.13
C THR A 72 -23.60 3.08 3.91
N VAL A 73 -24.06 2.98 2.66
CA VAL A 73 -25.50 2.84 2.35
C VAL A 73 -26.08 1.57 2.99
N VAL A 74 -25.41 0.42 2.82
CA VAL A 74 -25.87 -0.84 3.40
C VAL A 74 -25.87 -0.78 4.93
N SER A 75 -24.84 -0.19 5.55
CA SER A 75 -24.76 -0.08 7.02
C SER A 75 -25.89 0.79 7.58
N ILE A 76 -26.20 1.94 6.95
CA ILE A 76 -27.33 2.80 7.34
C ILE A 76 -28.66 2.04 7.19
N LEU A 77 -28.82 1.33 6.06
CA LEU A 77 -30.03 0.57 5.80
C LEU A 77 -30.24 -0.57 6.83
N MET A 78 -29.15 -1.26 7.16
CA MET A 78 -29.15 -2.31 8.19
C MET A 78 -29.55 -1.76 9.56
N ASN A 79 -28.98 -0.64 9.96
CA ASN A 79 -29.33 -0.01 11.26
C ASN A 79 -30.77 0.51 11.31
N TYR A 80 -31.32 0.95 10.17
CA TYR A 80 -32.68 1.47 10.13
C TYR A 80 -33.75 0.38 10.04
N LEU A 81 -33.54 -0.66 9.22
CA LEU A 81 -34.55 -1.67 8.91
C LEU A 81 -34.44 -2.95 9.72
N PHE A 82 -33.24 -3.28 10.22
CA PHE A 82 -32.93 -4.63 10.71
C PHE A 82 -32.34 -4.69 12.12
N THR A 83 -32.53 -3.63 12.91
CA THR A 83 -32.00 -3.53 14.31
C THR A 83 -32.49 -4.66 15.21
N GLU A 84 -33.75 -5.11 15.03
CA GLU A 84 -34.38 -6.15 15.84
C GLU A 84 -34.26 -7.57 15.23
N MET A 85 -33.56 -7.71 14.09
CA MET A 85 -33.44 -9.00 13.41
C MET A 85 -32.40 -9.91 14.07
N HIS A 86 -32.67 -11.22 14.00
CA HIS A 86 -31.73 -12.24 14.46
C HIS A 86 -30.38 -12.13 13.72
N ILE A 87 -29.28 -12.21 14.47
CA ILE A 87 -27.91 -12.01 13.97
C ILE A 87 -27.56 -12.84 12.72
N ILE A 88 -28.05 -14.09 12.66
CA ILE A 88 -27.80 -14.98 11.53
C ILE A 88 -28.42 -14.41 10.23
N LEU A 89 -29.60 -13.80 10.32
CA LEU A 89 -30.27 -13.22 9.17
C LEU A 89 -29.57 -11.93 8.71
N GLN A 90 -29.05 -11.12 9.65
CA GLN A 90 -28.20 -9.99 9.33
C GLN A 90 -26.94 -10.42 8.56
N TYR A 91 -26.27 -11.47 9.01
CA TYR A 91 -25.09 -12.02 8.31
C TYR A 91 -25.44 -12.57 6.93
N LEU A 92 -26.61 -13.18 6.74
CA LEU A 92 -27.07 -13.61 5.44
C LEU A 92 -27.27 -12.42 4.48
N ILE A 93 -27.91 -11.36 4.94
CA ILE A 93 -28.12 -10.14 4.14
C ILE A 93 -26.80 -9.49 3.76
N ILE A 94 -25.87 -9.33 4.71
CA ILE A 94 -24.53 -8.78 4.46
C ILE A 94 -23.77 -9.63 3.44
N SER A 95 -23.88 -10.95 3.54
CA SER A 95 -23.27 -11.92 2.63
C SER A 95 -23.81 -11.77 1.20
N LEU A 96 -25.13 -11.65 1.05
CA LEU A 96 -25.77 -11.45 -0.24
C LEU A 96 -25.48 -10.06 -0.84
N ALA A 97 -25.27 -9.05 0.00
CA ALA A 97 -24.92 -7.69 -0.43
C ALA A 97 -23.57 -7.58 -1.14
N ILE A 98 -22.70 -8.60 -1.04
CA ILE A 98 -21.43 -8.64 -1.78
C ILE A 98 -21.65 -8.85 -3.29
N ILE A 99 -22.70 -9.54 -3.68
CA ILE A 99 -22.98 -9.90 -5.09
C ILE A 99 -23.07 -8.65 -5.96
N PRO A 100 -23.94 -7.65 -5.67
CA PRO A 100 -24.01 -6.44 -6.47
C PRO A 100 -22.72 -5.62 -6.44
N LEU A 101 -21.99 -5.62 -5.36
CA LEU A 101 -20.69 -4.93 -5.27
C LEU A 101 -19.67 -5.51 -6.26
N ILE A 102 -19.51 -6.83 -6.27
CA ILE A 102 -18.64 -7.53 -7.23
C ILE A 102 -19.14 -7.31 -8.66
N TYR A 103 -20.44 -7.42 -8.90
CA TYR A 103 -21.02 -7.23 -10.22
C TYR A 103 -20.71 -5.84 -10.80
N VAL A 104 -20.83 -4.78 -9.98
CA VAL A 104 -20.50 -3.40 -10.41
C VAL A 104 -19.02 -3.27 -10.79
N THR A 105 -18.10 -3.83 -10.01
CA THR A 105 -16.66 -3.74 -10.31
C THR A 105 -16.28 -4.50 -11.59
N ILE A 106 -16.94 -5.61 -11.88
CA ILE A 106 -16.77 -6.35 -13.15
C ILE A 106 -17.34 -5.54 -14.33
N LYS A 107 -18.53 -4.94 -14.17
CA LYS A 107 -19.19 -4.18 -15.23
C LYS A 107 -18.42 -2.93 -15.67
N ILE A 108 -17.62 -2.35 -14.80
CA ILE A 108 -16.71 -1.22 -15.12
C ILE A 108 -15.32 -1.68 -15.60
N ASP A 109 -15.16 -2.93 -16.01
CA ASP A 109 -13.89 -3.53 -16.47
C ASP A 109 -12.74 -3.42 -15.46
N ARG A 110 -13.04 -3.47 -14.16
CA ARG A 110 -12.08 -3.38 -13.07
C ARG A 110 -12.23 -4.52 -12.05
N PRO A 111 -12.15 -5.79 -12.47
CA PRO A 111 -12.32 -6.92 -11.55
C PRO A 111 -11.29 -6.92 -10.41
N GLY A 112 -10.10 -6.37 -10.63
CA GLY A 112 -9.08 -6.20 -9.59
C GLY A 112 -9.48 -5.25 -8.45
N SER A 113 -10.57 -4.48 -8.58
CA SER A 113 -11.12 -3.62 -7.53
C SER A 113 -12.06 -4.35 -6.58
N SER A 114 -12.58 -5.53 -6.97
CA SER A 114 -13.63 -6.27 -6.24
C SER A 114 -13.17 -6.63 -4.82
N TYR A 115 -11.98 -7.23 -4.67
CA TYR A 115 -11.50 -7.66 -3.37
C TYR A 115 -11.27 -6.49 -2.41
N ILE A 116 -10.81 -5.35 -2.93
CA ILE A 116 -10.60 -4.14 -2.13
C ILE A 116 -11.94 -3.56 -1.70
N GLY A 117 -12.90 -3.49 -2.64
CA GLY A 117 -14.27 -3.08 -2.35
C GLY A 117 -14.93 -3.91 -1.27
N CYS A 118 -14.80 -5.25 -1.33
CA CYS A 118 -15.30 -6.15 -0.30
C CYS A 118 -14.63 -5.93 1.07
N VAL A 119 -13.32 -5.73 1.12
CA VAL A 119 -12.60 -5.43 2.37
C VAL A 119 -13.11 -4.14 3.00
N VAL A 120 -13.23 -3.07 2.22
CA VAL A 120 -13.73 -1.78 2.70
C VAL A 120 -15.19 -1.88 3.14
N PHE A 121 -16.03 -2.56 2.37
CA PHE A 121 -17.42 -2.86 2.70
C PHE A 121 -17.54 -3.54 4.07
N PHE A 122 -16.80 -4.64 4.30
CA PHE A 122 -16.82 -5.33 5.58
C PHE A 122 -16.33 -4.47 6.75
N CYS A 123 -15.29 -3.66 6.54
CA CYS A 123 -14.80 -2.76 7.58
C CYS A 123 -15.87 -1.75 8.02
N ILE A 124 -16.70 -1.26 7.10
CA ILE A 124 -17.76 -0.29 7.40
C ILE A 124 -18.96 -0.99 8.06
N VAL A 125 -19.40 -2.11 7.48
CA VAL A 125 -20.65 -2.75 7.90
C VAL A 125 -20.48 -3.54 9.21
N LEU A 126 -19.32 -4.20 9.43
CA LEU A 126 -19.13 -5.06 10.60
C LEU A 126 -18.40 -4.40 11.76
N VAL A 127 -17.49 -3.46 11.49
CA VAL A 127 -16.61 -2.89 12.52
C VAL A 127 -17.12 -1.52 13.00
N HIS A 128 -17.79 -0.74 12.15
CA HIS A 128 -18.20 0.62 12.44
C HIS A 128 -19.72 0.80 12.28
N SER A 129 -20.50 -0.06 12.93
CA SER A 129 -21.96 0.02 12.94
C SER A 129 -22.54 1.15 13.85
N ASP A 130 -21.70 1.84 14.63
CA ASP A 130 -22.10 2.71 15.76
C ASP A 130 -22.47 4.15 15.36
N GLY A 131 -22.91 4.40 14.12
CA GLY A 131 -23.39 5.72 13.68
C GLY A 131 -22.35 6.64 13.02
N ASN A 132 -21.07 6.30 13.03
CA ASN A 132 -19.97 7.08 12.44
C ASN A 132 -19.48 6.56 11.08
N GLN A 133 -20.31 5.77 10.36
CA GLN A 133 -19.93 5.07 9.14
C GLN A 133 -19.39 6.01 8.03
N LEU A 134 -20.04 7.18 7.88
CA LEU A 134 -19.64 8.15 6.85
C LEU A 134 -18.27 8.77 7.14
N SER A 135 -18.05 9.18 8.37
CA SER A 135 -16.75 9.72 8.81
C SER A 135 -15.64 8.71 8.61
N PHE A 136 -15.88 7.47 9.02
CA PHE A 136 -14.94 6.38 8.84
C PHE A 136 -14.66 6.09 7.36
N ALA A 137 -15.69 6.08 6.49
CA ALA A 137 -15.51 5.87 5.06
C ALA A 137 -14.63 6.97 4.43
N ILE A 138 -14.84 8.23 4.82
CA ILE A 138 -14.03 9.37 4.36
C ILE A 138 -12.58 9.24 4.83
N GLU A 139 -12.35 8.94 6.09
CA GLU A 139 -10.99 8.71 6.61
C GLU A 139 -10.28 7.56 5.88
N ARG A 140 -10.99 6.48 5.60
CA ARG A 140 -10.47 5.35 4.78
C ARG A 140 -10.04 5.78 3.39
N MET A 141 -10.85 6.62 2.72
CA MET A 141 -10.51 7.16 1.41
C MET A 141 -9.23 7.99 1.46
N ILE A 142 -9.14 8.90 2.44
CA ILE A 142 -7.96 9.76 2.63
C ILE A 142 -6.70 8.93 2.92
N ASP A 143 -6.77 8.00 3.86
CA ASP A 143 -5.65 7.13 4.21
C ASP A 143 -5.17 6.29 3.02
N THR A 144 -6.12 5.77 2.23
CA THR A 144 -5.81 5.02 1.03
C THR A 144 -5.07 5.89 0.01
N LEU A 145 -5.51 7.13 -0.21
CA LEU A 145 -4.85 8.07 -1.12
C LEU A 145 -3.44 8.44 -0.65
N ILE A 146 -3.24 8.65 0.66
CA ILE A 146 -1.92 8.89 1.25
C ILE A 146 -0.99 7.70 1.00
N GLY A 147 -1.45 6.49 1.28
CA GLY A 147 -0.66 5.27 1.06
C GLY A 147 -0.28 5.03 -0.40
N ILE A 148 -1.23 5.26 -1.33
CA ILE A 148 -1.00 5.16 -2.76
C ILE A 148 0.00 6.21 -3.23
N GLY A 149 -0.20 7.48 -2.84
CA GLY A 149 0.69 8.59 -3.20
C GLY A 149 2.12 8.33 -2.73
N THR A 150 2.28 7.93 -1.48
CA THR A 150 3.58 7.59 -0.89
C THR A 150 4.25 6.42 -1.62
N SER A 151 3.51 5.36 -1.91
CA SER A 151 4.02 4.20 -2.64
C SER A 151 4.51 4.56 -4.05
N LEU A 152 3.72 5.32 -4.80
CA LEU A 152 4.08 5.76 -6.15
C LEU A 152 5.29 6.69 -6.14
N LEU A 153 5.34 7.66 -5.22
CA LEU A 153 6.48 8.58 -5.08
C LEU A 153 7.77 7.82 -4.76
N VAL A 154 7.74 6.90 -3.81
CA VAL A 154 8.91 6.07 -3.47
C VAL A 154 9.31 5.19 -4.65
N ASN A 155 8.34 4.59 -5.35
CA ASN A 155 8.65 3.69 -6.47
C ASN A 155 9.23 4.42 -7.68
N ILE A 156 8.80 5.64 -7.96
CA ILE A 156 9.34 6.48 -9.06
C ILE A 156 10.73 7.01 -8.73
N ASN A 157 10.95 7.46 -7.48
CA ASN A 157 12.22 8.11 -7.11
C ASN A 157 13.35 7.11 -6.88
N ILE A 158 13.05 5.91 -6.40
CA ILE A 158 14.04 4.87 -6.14
C ILE A 158 14.01 3.87 -7.31
N HIS A 159 14.69 4.20 -8.41
CA HIS A 159 14.83 3.29 -9.56
C HIS A 159 16.03 2.36 -9.35
N PRO A 160 15.91 1.04 -9.63
CA PRO A 160 17.05 0.11 -9.54
C PRO A 160 18.26 0.55 -10.37
N GLN A 161 18.02 1.10 -11.57
CA GLN A 161 19.09 1.60 -12.45
C GLN A 161 19.91 2.75 -11.86
N LYS A 162 19.31 3.64 -11.06
CA LYS A 162 20.04 4.74 -10.41
C LYS A 162 20.95 4.23 -9.29
N ILE A 163 20.55 3.16 -8.63
CA ILE A 163 21.33 2.56 -7.53
C ILE A 163 22.48 1.74 -8.10
N THR A 164 22.25 0.96 -9.16
CA THR A 164 23.29 0.19 -9.84
C THR A 164 24.40 1.12 -10.37
N HIS A 165 24.07 2.23 -10.99
CA HIS A 165 25.05 3.23 -11.41
C HIS A 165 25.79 3.91 -10.25
N ALA A 166 25.14 4.13 -9.11
CA ALA A 166 25.80 4.69 -7.94
C ALA A 166 26.73 3.66 -7.27
N GLU A 167 26.33 2.39 -7.25
CA GLU A 167 27.16 1.28 -6.76
C GLU A 167 28.36 1.03 -7.67
N GLU A 168 28.18 1.02 -9.01
CA GLU A 168 29.28 0.92 -9.96
C GLU A 168 30.28 2.06 -9.79
N LYS A 169 29.81 3.31 -9.66
CA LYS A 169 30.67 4.46 -9.44
C LYS A 169 31.40 4.44 -8.10
N ALA A 170 30.78 3.88 -7.06
CA ALA A 170 31.40 3.70 -5.76
C ALA A 170 32.46 2.59 -5.79
N MET A 171 32.20 1.49 -6.47
CA MET A 171 33.16 0.39 -6.68
C MET A 171 34.37 0.86 -7.48
N GLU A 172 34.17 1.59 -8.57
CA GLU A 172 35.24 2.15 -9.39
C GLU A 172 36.16 3.08 -8.57
N LYS A 173 35.56 3.88 -7.68
CA LYS A 173 36.33 4.74 -6.75
C LYS A 173 37.12 3.96 -5.71
N ILE A 174 36.59 2.87 -5.20
CA ILE A 174 37.27 2.00 -4.24
C ILE A 174 38.45 1.31 -4.92
N GLU A 175 38.27 0.79 -6.12
CA GLU A 175 39.32 0.13 -6.91
C GLU A 175 40.47 1.10 -7.28
N GLN A 176 40.16 2.36 -7.62
CA GLN A 176 41.15 3.40 -7.83
C GLN A 176 41.94 3.73 -6.55
N LEU A 177 41.27 3.80 -5.40
CA LEU A 177 41.91 4.03 -4.10
C LEU A 177 42.80 2.84 -3.71
N GLU A 178 42.37 1.62 -3.89
CA GLU A 178 43.19 0.42 -3.64
C GLU A 178 44.46 0.41 -4.51
N TYR A 179 44.31 0.69 -5.80
CA TYR A 179 45.44 0.79 -6.72
C TYR A 179 46.43 1.87 -6.32
N TYR A 180 45.93 3.06 -5.92
CA TYR A 180 46.77 4.17 -5.45
C TYR A 180 47.52 3.80 -4.16
N ILE A 181 46.86 3.21 -3.18
CA ILE A 181 47.48 2.78 -1.93
C ILE A 181 48.54 1.71 -2.19
N PHE A 182 48.25 0.74 -3.06
CA PHE A 182 49.19 -0.33 -3.41
C PHE A 182 50.43 0.21 -4.10
N THR A 183 50.27 1.20 -4.96
CA THR A 183 51.40 1.87 -5.66
C THR A 183 52.28 2.63 -4.67
N GLN A 184 51.69 3.37 -3.75
CA GLN A 184 52.42 4.14 -2.73
C GLN A 184 53.18 3.19 -1.75
N LEU A 185 52.57 2.09 -1.37
CA LEU A 185 53.24 1.07 -0.52
C LEU A 185 54.41 0.41 -1.24
N ARG A 186 54.25 0.13 -2.55
CA ARG A 186 55.31 -0.48 -3.36
C ARG A 186 56.53 0.44 -3.53
N GLU A 187 56.30 1.76 -3.71
CA GLU A 187 57.39 2.76 -3.78
C GLU A 187 58.13 2.88 -2.41
N LYS A 188 57.39 2.83 -1.31
CA LYS A 188 57.95 2.95 0.04
C LYS A 188 58.76 1.74 0.50
N ILE A 189 58.49 0.57 -0.09
CA ILE A 189 59.26 -0.66 0.16
C ILE A 189 60.52 -0.74 -0.72
N ARG A 190 60.59 0.05 -1.78
CA ARG A 190 61.70 0.04 -2.76
C ARG A 190 62.74 1.10 -2.47
N SER A 191 62.41 2.08 -1.59
CA SER A 191 63.34 3.08 -1.05
C SER A 191 63.99 2.60 0.27
#